data_c99875b726d03b2517652d2e0fc6080e
#
_entry.id   c99875b726d03b2517652d2e0fc6080e
#
_cell.length_a   1.000
_cell.length_b   1.000
_cell.length_c   1.000
_cell.angle_alpha   90.00
_cell.angle_beta   90.00
_cell.angle_gamma   90.00
#
_symmetry.space_group_name_H-M   'P 1'
#
loop_
_entity.id
_entity.type
_entity.pdbx_description
1 polymer ?
#
loop_
_entity_poly.entity_id
_entity_poly.type
_entity_poly.pdbx_seq_one_letter_code
_entity_poly.pdbx_strand_id
1 'polypeptide(L)'
;MTKYLKYHKNYTEFGEPYQLVLPLNLEGLIPDDDSVRLLSHELEDLDYSLLYQAYSAKGRNPAVDPKTMFKILTYAYSQNIYSSRKIESACKRDINFMWLLAGQKAPDHSTIARFRTGFLADACEKLFYQMVKRLEDAGELSKETVFIDGTKLEACANKYTFVWKKSVGKWEEKMFHKIQESVQLLNREYLQTFSISPDTRTQDLQDMVLFLEERCRTENTVFVHGRGKRKSRNQRYFELFHKFLERQTIYDWHTASFQGRNNYCKTDPDATFMHMKDDHMRNAQLKPGYNVQIAVDSEYIVAADIFQDRNDVWTLVPFLKTMEKNLDFRYPSVTADSGYESEEAYTYLRSVKQKPYIKPQTYEKWKKRSFKQDISKRENMGYDEKTDTYTLSLIHISEPTRLDVI
;
A
#
# COMPACT_ATOMS: atom_id res chain seq x y z
N MET A 1 13.72 0.00 56.85
CA MET A 1 14.33 1.05 56.02
C MET A 1 15.69 1.54 56.53
N THR A 2 15.96 1.50 57.79
CA THR A 2 17.19 2.06 58.39
C THR A 2 18.49 1.23 58.20
N LYS A 3 18.41 -0.05 57.92
CA LYS A 3 19.60 -0.90 57.71
C LYS A 3 20.27 -0.69 56.34
N TYR A 4 19.52 -0.43 55.28
CA TYR A 4 20.06 -0.25 53.94
C TYR A 4 20.76 1.11 53.76
N LEU A 5 20.22 2.16 54.35
CA LEU A 5 20.82 3.51 54.34
C LEU A 5 22.23 3.57 55.02
N LYS A 6 22.44 2.71 56.03
CA LYS A 6 23.77 2.61 56.70
C LYS A 6 24.89 2.08 55.82
N TYR A 7 24.59 1.16 54.90
CA TYR A 7 25.60 0.53 54.01
C TYR A 7 25.96 1.43 52.79
N HIS A 8 25.09 2.37 52.44
CA HIS A 8 25.30 3.26 51.31
C HIS A 8 25.71 4.68 51.71
N LYS A 9 26.03 4.89 52.99
CA LYS A 9 26.37 6.18 53.55
C LYS A 9 27.64 6.83 52.91
N ASN A 10 28.46 6.04 52.29
CA ASN A 10 29.69 6.47 51.63
C ASN A 10 29.57 6.64 50.12
N TYR A 11 28.41 6.36 49.53
CA TYR A 11 28.26 6.47 48.06
C TYR A 11 27.79 7.84 47.62
N THR A 12 26.89 8.45 48.38
CA THR A 12 26.40 9.79 48.12
C THR A 12 25.66 10.31 49.36
N GLU A 13 26.00 11.45 49.84
CA GLU A 13 25.10 12.19 50.70
C GLU A 13 24.02 12.80 49.82
N PHE A 14 22.89 12.07 49.68
CA PHE A 14 21.72 12.57 48.99
C PHE A 14 20.94 13.55 49.90
N GLY A 15 21.61 14.60 50.34
CA GLY A 15 20.99 15.64 51.16
C GLY A 15 20.50 16.84 50.34
N GLU A 16 21.04 17.00 49.15
CA GLU A 16 20.70 18.07 48.19
C GLU A 16 20.45 17.48 46.81
N PRO A 17 19.64 18.07 45.95
CA PRO A 17 19.49 17.59 44.56
C PRO A 17 20.83 17.79 43.86
N TYR A 18 21.65 16.73 43.89
CA TYR A 18 22.91 16.70 43.18
C TYR A 18 22.64 16.49 41.71
N GLN A 19 22.46 17.57 40.99
CA GLN A 19 22.54 17.55 39.53
C GLN A 19 24.02 17.76 39.17
N LEU A 20 24.74 16.67 38.97
CA LEU A 20 26.04 16.69 38.33
C LEU A 20 25.82 17.09 36.87
N VAL A 21 25.95 18.39 36.58
CA VAL A 21 26.01 18.86 35.20
C VAL A 21 27.42 18.61 34.72
N LEU A 22 27.67 17.42 34.18
CA LEU A 22 28.85 17.20 33.38
C LEU A 22 28.61 17.87 32.03
N PRO A 23 29.43 18.81 31.59
CA PRO A 23 29.40 19.30 30.23
C PRO A 23 29.89 18.15 29.33
N LEU A 24 28.98 17.27 28.91
CA LEU A 24 29.31 16.22 27.97
C LEU A 24 29.53 16.88 26.60
N ASN A 25 30.77 16.97 26.18
CA ASN A 25 31.09 17.25 24.79
C ASN A 25 30.80 16.03 23.94
N LEU A 26 29.56 15.91 23.47
CA LEU A 26 29.13 14.80 22.63
C LEU A 26 29.96 14.68 21.35
N GLU A 27 30.47 15.81 20.85
CA GLU A 27 31.33 15.88 19.68
C GLU A 27 32.62 15.07 19.87
N GLY A 28 33.23 15.16 21.06
CA GLY A 28 34.45 14.42 21.37
C GLY A 28 34.22 12.96 21.80
N LEU A 29 32.99 12.55 22.06
CA LEU A 29 32.64 11.19 22.46
C LEU A 29 32.35 10.25 21.27
N ILE A 30 31.95 10.81 20.13
CA ILE A 30 31.63 10.04 18.93
C ILE A 30 32.88 10.00 18.05
N PRO A 31 33.34 8.80 17.64
CA PRO A 31 34.45 8.65 16.71
C PRO A 31 34.25 9.44 15.41
N ASP A 32 35.35 9.88 14.80
CA ASP A 32 35.28 10.65 13.55
C ASP A 32 34.76 9.82 12.38
N ASP A 33 34.94 8.51 12.42
CA ASP A 33 34.48 7.52 11.42
C ASP A 33 33.12 6.91 11.74
N ASP A 34 32.41 7.40 12.77
CA ASP A 34 31.07 6.88 13.10
C ASP A 34 30.06 7.19 11.99
N SER A 35 29.26 6.22 11.66
CA SER A 35 28.22 6.29 10.63
C SER A 35 27.22 7.44 10.82
N VAL A 36 26.99 7.87 12.07
CA VAL A 36 26.08 8.99 12.36
C VAL A 36 26.62 10.31 11.79
N ARG A 37 27.95 10.51 11.78
CA ARG A 37 28.59 11.71 11.22
C ARG A 37 28.41 11.76 9.71
N LEU A 38 28.72 10.65 9.03
CA LEU A 38 28.54 10.52 7.58
C LEU A 38 27.08 10.77 7.21
N LEU A 39 26.15 10.07 7.86
CA LEU A 39 24.72 10.25 7.62
C LEU A 39 24.26 11.69 7.85
N SER A 40 24.70 12.32 8.94
CA SER A 40 24.34 13.71 9.23
C SER A 40 24.89 14.66 8.17
N HIS A 41 26.11 14.42 7.67
CA HIS A 41 26.73 15.21 6.61
C HIS A 41 25.96 15.07 5.30
N GLU A 42 25.70 13.83 4.87
CA GLU A 42 24.99 13.55 3.62
C GLU A 42 23.56 14.12 3.59
N LEU A 43 22.93 14.18 4.75
CA LEU A 43 21.57 14.73 4.86
C LEU A 43 21.54 16.25 5.15
N GLU A 44 22.71 16.93 5.29
CA GLU A 44 22.72 18.33 5.72
C GLU A 44 22.15 19.28 4.67
N ASP A 45 22.55 19.13 3.41
CA ASP A 45 22.28 20.09 2.33
C ASP A 45 21.11 19.70 1.42
N LEU A 46 20.23 18.78 1.86
CA LEU A 46 19.03 18.46 1.10
C LEU A 46 18.01 19.60 1.15
N ASP A 47 17.21 19.75 0.10
CA ASP A 47 16.09 20.69 0.08
C ASP A 47 14.90 20.16 0.89
N TYR A 48 14.76 20.66 2.09
CA TYR A 48 13.65 20.34 3.01
C TYR A 48 12.43 21.26 2.87
N SER A 49 12.36 22.10 1.84
CA SER A 49 11.30 23.09 1.68
C SER A 49 9.88 22.50 1.75
N LEU A 50 9.64 21.36 1.10
CA LEU A 50 8.34 20.66 1.17
C LEU A 50 8.03 20.18 2.59
N LEU A 51 9.03 19.67 3.30
CA LEU A 51 8.86 19.20 4.66
C LEU A 51 8.52 20.36 5.62
N TYR A 52 9.16 21.51 5.45
CA TYR A 52 8.84 22.70 6.25
C TYR A 52 7.47 23.28 5.90
N GLN A 53 7.06 23.25 4.63
CA GLN A 53 5.73 23.69 4.18
C GLN A 53 4.59 22.86 4.77
N ALA A 54 4.83 21.60 5.10
CA ALA A 54 3.84 20.75 5.76
C ALA A 54 3.49 21.21 7.17
N TYR A 55 4.33 22.06 7.79
CA TYR A 55 4.08 22.63 9.11
C TYR A 55 3.30 23.93 8.99
N SER A 56 2.32 24.13 9.86
CA SER A 56 1.54 25.37 9.91
C SER A 56 2.41 26.56 10.33
N ALA A 57 2.28 27.66 9.60
CA ALA A 57 2.91 28.94 9.98
C ALA A 57 2.31 29.56 11.25
N LYS A 58 1.11 29.10 11.67
CA LYS A 58 0.41 29.56 12.88
C LYS A 58 0.34 28.39 13.86
N GLY A 59 0.79 28.60 15.08
CA GLY A 59 0.68 27.60 16.12
C GLY A 59 1.97 27.44 16.94
N ARG A 60 2.04 26.32 17.66
CA ARG A 60 3.20 25.98 18.50
C ARG A 60 4.33 25.48 17.62
N ASN A 61 5.55 25.94 17.90
CA ASN A 61 6.74 25.42 17.23
C ASN A 61 6.85 23.88 17.40
N PRO A 62 7.36 23.17 16.39
CA PRO A 62 7.63 21.75 16.52
C PRO A 62 8.58 21.46 17.67
N ALA A 63 8.43 20.31 18.32
CA ALA A 63 9.27 19.90 19.45
C ALA A 63 10.74 19.68 19.05
N VAL A 64 10.94 19.26 17.78
CA VAL A 64 12.24 19.05 17.14
C VAL A 64 12.13 19.60 15.73
N ASP A 65 13.19 20.21 15.24
CA ASP A 65 13.29 20.71 13.87
C ASP A 65 13.01 19.59 12.87
N PRO A 66 12.22 19.84 11.80
CA PRO A 66 11.86 18.82 10.80
C PRO A 66 13.05 18.12 10.14
N LYS A 67 14.11 18.83 9.80
CA LYS A 67 15.36 18.29 9.27
C LYS A 67 16.02 17.33 10.27
N THR A 68 16.14 17.77 11.53
CA THR A 68 16.67 16.94 12.62
C THR A 68 15.82 15.68 12.83
N MET A 69 14.50 15.80 12.77
CA MET A 69 13.60 14.65 12.87
C MET A 69 13.81 13.65 11.72
N PHE A 70 14.03 14.14 10.50
CA PHE A 70 14.34 13.29 9.35
C PHE A 70 15.67 12.56 9.55
N LYS A 71 16.74 13.25 9.99
CA LYS A 71 18.02 12.63 10.31
C LYS A 71 17.89 11.53 11.37
N ILE A 72 17.14 11.81 12.45
CA ILE A 72 16.88 10.84 13.53
C ILE A 72 16.17 9.59 12.98
N LEU A 73 15.14 9.75 12.14
CA LEU A 73 14.44 8.61 11.55
C LEU A 73 15.33 7.80 10.62
N THR A 74 16.08 8.45 9.75
CA THR A 74 17.00 7.81 8.82
C THR A 74 18.08 7.03 9.58
N TYR A 75 18.67 7.65 10.61
CA TYR A 75 19.66 6.96 11.45
C TYR A 75 19.04 5.80 12.24
N ALA A 76 17.84 5.98 12.80
CA ALA A 76 17.15 4.90 13.51
C ALA A 76 16.93 3.68 12.59
N TYR A 77 16.55 3.91 11.34
CA TYR A 77 16.31 2.83 10.38
C TYR A 77 17.61 2.14 9.96
N SER A 78 18.71 2.87 9.80
CA SER A 78 20.04 2.27 9.56
C SER A 78 20.48 1.37 10.72
N GLN A 79 20.03 1.68 11.94
CA GLN A 79 20.29 0.88 13.15
C GLN A 79 19.21 -0.19 13.42
N ASN A 80 18.32 -0.48 12.47
CA ASN A 80 17.19 -1.42 12.61
C ASN A 80 16.20 -1.07 13.73
N ILE A 81 16.06 0.22 14.07
CA ILE A 81 15.13 0.72 15.07
C ILE A 81 13.90 1.34 14.39
N TYR A 82 12.83 0.56 14.20
CA TYR A 82 11.62 1.00 13.47
C TYR A 82 10.49 1.50 14.38
N SER A 83 10.49 1.09 15.66
CA SER A 83 9.43 1.45 16.60
C SER A 83 9.60 2.87 17.12
N SER A 84 8.57 3.72 16.96
CA SER A 84 8.59 5.10 17.48
C SER A 84 8.91 5.19 18.98
N ARG A 85 8.46 4.20 19.79
CA ARG A 85 8.80 4.14 21.23
C ARG A 85 10.26 3.78 21.48
N LYS A 86 10.83 2.90 20.65
CA LYS A 86 12.27 2.58 20.75
C LYS A 86 13.11 3.79 20.30
N ILE A 87 12.69 4.51 19.25
CA ILE A 87 13.36 5.74 18.78
C ILE A 87 13.32 6.81 19.87
N GLU A 88 12.16 7.05 20.52
CA GLU A 88 12.06 7.94 21.68
C GLU A 88 13.04 7.54 22.80
N SER A 89 13.13 6.25 23.11
CA SER A 89 14.06 5.74 24.12
C SER A 89 15.52 5.95 23.72
N ALA A 90 15.86 5.71 22.44
CA ALA A 90 17.21 5.95 21.91
C ALA A 90 17.57 7.45 21.99
N CYS A 91 16.69 8.36 21.60
CA CYS A 91 16.88 9.80 21.74
C CYS A 91 17.17 10.28 23.18
N LYS A 92 16.77 9.49 24.17
CA LYS A 92 16.99 9.79 25.60
C LYS A 92 18.22 9.13 26.21
N ARG A 93 18.81 8.12 25.55
CA ARG A 93 19.80 7.22 26.17
C ARG A 93 21.03 6.97 25.32
N ASP A 94 20.94 7.15 24.00
CA ASP A 94 22.00 6.85 23.05
C ASP A 94 22.71 8.15 22.64
N ILE A 95 24.03 8.14 22.70
CA ILE A 95 24.88 9.32 22.46
C ILE A 95 24.72 9.81 21.02
N ASN A 96 24.65 8.92 20.04
CA ASN A 96 24.52 9.29 18.63
C ASN A 96 23.20 10.01 18.35
N PHE A 97 22.10 9.54 18.95
CA PHE A 97 20.80 10.22 18.85
C PHE A 97 20.78 11.55 19.60
N MET A 98 21.43 11.64 20.75
CA MET A 98 21.57 12.91 21.49
C MET A 98 22.40 13.93 20.71
N TRP A 99 23.44 13.48 20.02
CA TRP A 99 24.24 14.31 19.15
C TRP A 99 23.44 14.87 17.97
N LEU A 100 22.65 14.00 17.28
CA LEU A 100 21.75 14.44 16.22
C LEU A 100 20.71 15.46 16.69
N LEU A 101 20.25 15.35 17.94
CA LEU A 101 19.30 16.31 18.52
C LEU A 101 19.91 17.69 18.75
N ALA A 102 21.24 17.82 18.79
CA ALA A 102 21.95 19.11 18.96
C ALA A 102 21.39 19.95 20.13
N GLY A 103 21.10 19.32 21.26
CA GLY A 103 20.55 19.99 22.46
C GLY A 103 19.02 20.19 22.44
N GLN A 104 18.33 19.82 21.38
CA GLN A 104 16.86 19.84 21.34
C GLN A 104 16.28 18.75 22.25
N LYS A 105 15.06 18.96 22.74
CA LYS A 105 14.37 17.99 23.58
C LYS A 105 14.02 16.74 22.77
N ALA A 106 14.31 15.55 23.33
CA ALA A 106 13.92 14.29 22.72
C ALA A 106 12.41 14.26 22.41
N PRO A 107 12.02 13.93 21.15
CA PRO A 107 10.63 13.84 20.75
C PRO A 107 9.94 12.64 21.41
N ASP A 108 8.65 12.76 21.68
CA ASP A 108 7.84 11.62 22.11
C ASP A 108 7.45 10.72 20.93
N HIS A 109 7.06 9.50 21.23
CA HIS A 109 6.69 8.51 20.21
C HIS A 109 5.49 8.92 19.35
N SER A 110 4.57 9.73 19.88
CA SER A 110 3.41 10.22 19.12
C SER A 110 3.83 11.29 18.12
N THR A 111 4.79 12.16 18.50
CA THR A 111 5.39 13.16 17.60
C THR A 111 6.14 12.47 16.47
N ILE A 112 6.97 11.45 16.79
CA ILE A 112 7.69 10.65 15.79
C ILE A 112 6.70 9.96 14.83
N ALA A 113 5.64 9.34 15.36
CA ALA A 113 4.63 8.68 14.54
C ALA A 113 3.92 9.66 13.61
N ARG A 114 3.46 10.82 14.13
CA ARG A 114 2.81 11.87 13.32
C ARG A 114 3.73 12.44 12.26
N PHE A 115 5.01 12.67 12.59
CA PHE A 115 5.99 13.13 11.62
C PHE A 115 6.10 12.14 10.45
N ARG A 116 6.28 10.86 10.74
CA ARG A 116 6.43 9.80 9.74
C ARG A 116 5.21 9.65 8.84
N THR A 117 4.00 9.66 9.41
CA THR A 117 2.77 9.36 8.66
C THR A 117 2.10 10.58 8.04
N GLY A 118 2.34 11.78 8.56
CA GLY A 118 1.69 13.01 8.11
C GLY A 118 2.62 13.97 7.39
N PHE A 119 3.75 14.32 8.01
CA PHE A 119 4.60 15.38 7.45
C PHE A 119 5.64 14.87 6.45
N LEU A 120 6.21 13.69 6.70
CA LEU A 120 7.24 13.11 5.84
C LEU A 120 6.66 12.45 4.60
N ALA A 121 5.41 11.98 4.64
CA ALA A 121 4.81 11.20 3.56
C ALA A 121 4.95 11.87 2.18
N ASP A 122 4.61 13.15 2.08
CA ASP A 122 4.65 13.90 0.81
C ASP A 122 6.06 14.36 0.42
N ALA A 123 7.01 14.42 1.36
CA ALA A 123 8.37 14.88 1.14
C ALA A 123 9.38 13.74 0.92
N CYS A 124 9.05 12.51 1.35
CA CYS A 124 9.97 11.39 1.40
C CYS A 124 10.53 11.03 0.02
N GLU A 125 9.68 10.94 -1.00
CA GLU A 125 10.07 10.63 -2.38
C GLU A 125 11.07 11.66 -2.91
N LYS A 126 10.77 12.95 -2.74
CA LYS A 126 11.65 14.03 -3.21
C LYS A 126 13.00 14.03 -2.51
N LEU A 127 13.03 13.77 -1.19
CA LEU A 127 14.27 13.66 -0.42
C LEU A 127 15.09 12.45 -0.87
N PHE A 128 14.44 11.33 -1.16
CA PHE A 128 15.10 10.14 -1.69
C PHE A 128 15.78 10.42 -3.04
N TYR A 129 15.07 11.02 -4.00
CA TYR A 129 15.66 11.32 -5.31
C TYR A 129 16.74 12.39 -5.25
N GLN A 130 16.74 13.30 -4.29
CA GLN A 130 17.88 14.18 -4.05
C GLN A 130 19.13 13.40 -3.62
N MET A 131 18.98 12.36 -2.79
CA MET A 131 20.11 11.47 -2.46
C MET A 131 20.61 10.70 -3.67
N VAL A 132 19.71 10.18 -4.52
CA VAL A 132 20.09 9.52 -5.77
C VAL A 132 20.86 10.49 -6.68
N LYS A 133 20.44 11.75 -6.75
CA LYS A 133 21.15 12.78 -7.54
C LYS A 133 22.55 13.05 -7.00
N ARG A 134 22.76 13.04 -5.69
CA ARG A 134 24.09 13.14 -5.08
C ARG A 134 24.99 11.97 -5.45
N LEU A 135 24.47 10.73 -5.47
CA LEU A 135 25.20 9.56 -5.92
C LEU A 135 25.60 9.70 -7.41
N GLU A 136 24.68 10.23 -8.22
CA GLU A 136 24.96 10.54 -9.63
C GLU A 136 26.08 11.56 -9.78
N ASP A 137 26.02 12.67 -9.03
CA ASP A 137 27.01 13.76 -9.07
C ASP A 137 28.38 13.31 -8.53
N ALA A 138 28.39 12.35 -7.60
CA ALA A 138 29.61 11.70 -7.10
C ALA A 138 30.20 10.66 -8.07
N GLY A 139 29.49 10.32 -9.15
CA GLY A 139 29.93 9.32 -10.13
C GLY A 139 29.80 7.86 -9.66
N GLU A 140 29.00 7.61 -8.63
CA GLU A 140 28.78 6.28 -8.06
C GLU A 140 27.80 5.42 -8.89
N LEU A 141 27.03 6.03 -9.78
CA LEU A 141 26.06 5.36 -10.65
C LEU A 141 26.63 5.11 -12.04
N SER A 142 26.51 3.88 -12.54
CA SER A 142 27.00 3.51 -13.88
C SER A 142 26.17 4.12 -15.01
N LYS A 143 24.87 4.28 -14.80
CA LYS A 143 23.86 4.72 -15.78
C LYS A 143 23.76 3.86 -17.03
N GLU A 144 24.29 2.63 -17.02
CA GLU A 144 24.26 1.71 -18.16
C GLU A 144 23.07 0.76 -18.09
N THR A 145 22.92 0.07 -16.96
CA THR A 145 21.90 -0.95 -16.78
C THR A 145 21.23 -0.80 -15.41
N VAL A 146 19.91 -0.74 -15.43
CA VAL A 146 19.14 -0.81 -14.19
C VAL A 146 18.60 -2.22 -13.99
N PHE A 147 18.72 -2.73 -12.75
CA PHE A 147 18.19 -4.02 -12.30
C PHE A 147 16.92 -3.79 -11.52
N ILE A 148 15.82 -4.42 -11.94
CA ILE A 148 14.51 -4.27 -11.31
C ILE A 148 14.08 -5.60 -10.72
N ASP A 149 13.72 -5.57 -9.44
CA ASP A 149 13.10 -6.71 -8.74
C ASP A 149 11.98 -6.21 -7.81
N GLY A 150 10.99 -7.08 -7.60
CA GLY A 150 9.84 -6.80 -6.76
C GLY A 150 9.83 -7.69 -5.51
N THR A 151 9.39 -7.13 -4.41
CA THR A 151 9.11 -7.87 -3.18
C THR A 151 7.71 -7.60 -2.67
N LYS A 152 7.12 -8.57 -1.96
CA LYS A 152 5.78 -8.43 -1.39
C LYS A 152 5.89 -8.23 0.11
N LEU A 153 5.38 -7.10 0.59
CA LEU A 153 5.33 -6.76 2.01
C LEU A 153 3.93 -7.05 2.55
N GLU A 154 3.85 -7.82 3.64
CA GLU A 154 2.60 -8.05 4.35
C GLU A 154 2.15 -6.78 5.07
N ALA A 155 0.89 -6.37 4.85
CA ALA A 155 0.30 -5.24 5.54
C ALA A 155 0.01 -5.59 7.00
N CYS A 156 0.16 -4.61 7.91
CA CYS A 156 -0.24 -4.75 9.31
C CYS A 156 -1.77 -4.67 9.44
N ALA A 157 -2.48 -5.63 8.81
CA ALA A 157 -3.93 -5.65 8.67
C ALA A 157 -4.51 -7.03 8.98
N ASN A 158 -5.81 -7.07 9.33
CA ASN A 158 -6.47 -8.32 9.65
C ASN A 158 -6.71 -9.15 8.36
N LYS A 159 -5.99 -10.26 8.22
CA LYS A 159 -6.08 -11.17 7.07
C LYS A 159 -7.44 -11.82 6.83
N TYR A 160 -8.39 -11.72 7.75
CA TYR A 160 -9.73 -12.27 7.60
C TYR A 160 -10.78 -11.24 7.16
N THR A 161 -10.39 -9.99 6.98
CA THR A 161 -11.29 -8.89 6.59
C THR A 161 -11.20 -8.57 5.10
N PHE A 162 -11.26 -9.60 4.25
CA PHE A 162 -11.22 -9.46 2.80
C PHE A 162 -12.58 -9.05 2.21
N VAL A 163 -12.54 -8.21 1.19
CA VAL A 163 -13.70 -7.82 0.38
C VAL A 163 -13.42 -8.17 -1.08
N TRP A 164 -14.31 -8.96 -1.68
CA TRP A 164 -14.18 -9.41 -3.07
C TRP A 164 -15.18 -8.69 -3.97
N LYS A 165 -14.70 -8.09 -5.06
CA LYS A 165 -15.52 -7.36 -6.05
C LYS A 165 -16.68 -8.21 -6.57
N LYS A 166 -16.42 -9.46 -6.93
CA LYS A 166 -17.45 -10.39 -7.39
C LYS A 166 -18.54 -10.66 -6.35
N SER A 167 -18.18 -10.72 -5.08
CA SER A 167 -19.15 -10.94 -4.00
C SER A 167 -20.01 -9.71 -3.75
N VAL A 168 -19.40 -8.52 -3.74
CA VAL A 168 -20.10 -7.24 -3.59
C VAL A 168 -21.11 -7.07 -4.73
N GLY A 169 -20.68 -7.21 -5.99
CA GLY A 169 -21.58 -7.09 -7.15
C GLY A 169 -22.76 -8.09 -7.12
N LYS A 170 -22.50 -9.36 -6.73
CA LYS A 170 -23.57 -10.34 -6.57
C LYS A 170 -24.60 -9.96 -5.51
N TRP A 171 -24.15 -9.40 -4.38
CA TRP A 171 -25.05 -8.97 -3.31
C TRP A 171 -25.78 -7.68 -3.65
N GLU A 172 -25.12 -6.75 -4.31
CA GLU A 172 -25.70 -5.52 -4.81
C GLU A 172 -26.82 -5.79 -5.85
N GLU A 173 -26.57 -6.67 -6.81
CA GLU A 173 -27.55 -7.10 -7.81
C GLU A 173 -28.79 -7.71 -7.14
N LYS A 174 -28.59 -8.64 -6.19
CA LYS A 174 -29.72 -9.22 -5.43
C LYS A 174 -30.49 -8.18 -4.64
N MET A 175 -29.82 -7.17 -4.10
CA MET A 175 -30.47 -6.07 -3.40
C MET A 175 -31.26 -5.20 -4.39
N PHE A 176 -30.72 -4.91 -5.56
CA PHE A 176 -31.37 -4.11 -6.60
C PHE A 176 -32.72 -4.71 -7.02
N HIS A 177 -32.80 -6.04 -7.25
CA HIS A 177 -34.08 -6.69 -7.53
C HIS A 177 -35.09 -6.50 -6.40
N LYS A 178 -34.68 -6.63 -5.15
CA LYS A 178 -35.57 -6.39 -3.99
C LYS A 178 -36.05 -4.95 -3.92
N ILE A 179 -35.17 -3.98 -4.26
CA ILE A 179 -35.53 -2.57 -4.30
C ILE A 179 -36.57 -2.34 -5.39
N GLN A 180 -36.37 -2.88 -6.59
CA GLN A 180 -37.34 -2.77 -7.69
C GLN A 180 -38.74 -3.26 -7.30
N GLU A 181 -38.82 -4.44 -6.67
CA GLU A 181 -40.09 -4.97 -6.16
C GLU A 181 -40.69 -4.03 -5.09
N SER A 182 -39.88 -3.51 -4.17
CA SER A 182 -40.33 -2.61 -3.12
C SER A 182 -40.78 -1.25 -3.66
N VAL A 183 -40.14 -0.73 -4.71
CA VAL A 183 -40.52 0.51 -5.39
C VAL A 183 -41.88 0.37 -6.09
N GLN A 184 -42.11 -0.80 -6.74
CA GLN A 184 -43.44 -1.06 -7.34
C GLN A 184 -44.56 -1.10 -6.29
N LEU A 185 -44.31 -1.68 -5.14
CA LEU A 185 -45.26 -1.68 -4.01
C LEU A 185 -45.47 -0.27 -3.45
N LEU A 186 -44.36 0.49 -3.25
CA LEU A 186 -44.44 1.89 -2.78
C LEU A 186 -45.29 2.73 -3.74
N ASN A 187 -45.02 2.65 -5.05
CA ASN A 187 -45.74 3.41 -6.05
C ASN A 187 -47.24 3.11 -6.06
N ARG A 188 -47.58 1.84 -5.90
CA ARG A 188 -48.98 1.39 -5.85
C ARG A 188 -49.69 1.90 -4.59
N GLU A 189 -49.03 1.87 -3.44
CA GLU A 189 -49.64 2.25 -2.17
C GLU A 189 -49.74 3.76 -1.93
N TYR A 190 -48.78 4.52 -2.46
CA TYR A 190 -48.73 5.98 -2.28
C TYR A 190 -49.10 6.76 -3.52
N LEU A 191 -49.53 6.08 -4.62
CA LEU A 191 -49.87 6.66 -5.91
C LEU A 191 -48.71 7.53 -6.46
N GLN A 192 -47.52 7.04 -6.37
CA GLN A 192 -46.29 7.69 -6.86
C GLN A 192 -45.77 7.00 -8.13
N THR A 193 -44.79 7.61 -8.78
CA THR A 193 -44.16 7.11 -10.02
C THR A 193 -42.63 7.07 -9.87
N PHE A 194 -42.13 6.65 -8.70
CA PHE A 194 -40.71 6.49 -8.52
C PHE A 194 -40.14 5.43 -9.43
N SER A 195 -38.97 5.68 -9.94
CA SER A 195 -38.16 4.69 -10.67
C SER A 195 -36.81 4.55 -10.02
N ILE A 196 -36.11 3.45 -10.27
CA ILE A 196 -34.76 3.24 -9.82
C ILE A 196 -33.91 2.79 -11.00
N SER A 197 -32.84 3.54 -11.26
CA SER A 197 -31.87 3.23 -12.33
C SER A 197 -30.59 2.64 -11.75
N PRO A 198 -29.89 1.75 -12.48
CA PRO A 198 -28.59 1.26 -12.09
C PRO A 198 -27.53 2.35 -11.85
N ASP A 199 -27.64 3.49 -12.55
CA ASP A 199 -26.63 4.56 -12.50
C ASP A 199 -26.91 5.59 -11.40
N THR A 200 -28.17 5.76 -10.97
CA THR A 200 -28.61 6.78 -10.00
C THR A 200 -29.17 6.20 -8.71
N ARG A 201 -28.87 4.93 -8.42
CA ARG A 201 -29.46 4.16 -7.30
C ARG A 201 -29.47 4.91 -5.97
N THR A 202 -28.34 5.48 -5.58
CA THR A 202 -28.21 6.18 -4.30
C THR A 202 -29.06 7.43 -4.25
N GLN A 203 -29.09 8.21 -5.33
CA GLN A 203 -29.93 9.40 -5.44
C GLN A 203 -31.41 9.05 -5.43
N ASP A 204 -31.81 8.08 -6.24
CA ASP A 204 -33.20 7.62 -6.30
C ASP A 204 -33.70 7.13 -4.93
N LEU A 205 -32.86 6.39 -4.19
CA LEU A 205 -33.18 5.96 -2.83
C LEU A 205 -33.24 7.12 -1.84
N GLN A 206 -32.40 8.15 -1.97
CA GLN A 206 -32.45 9.36 -1.15
C GLN A 206 -33.79 10.09 -1.34
N ASP A 207 -34.21 10.26 -2.57
CA ASP A 207 -35.48 10.94 -2.90
C ASP A 207 -36.67 10.19 -2.32
N MET A 208 -36.67 8.85 -2.40
CA MET A 208 -37.73 8.02 -1.80
C MET A 208 -37.72 8.09 -0.27
N VAL A 209 -36.55 8.12 0.36
CA VAL A 209 -36.43 8.26 1.83
C VAL A 209 -36.92 9.62 2.28
N LEU A 210 -36.56 10.71 1.58
CA LEU A 210 -37.03 12.06 1.86
C LEU A 210 -38.57 12.17 1.74
N PHE A 211 -39.15 11.61 0.69
CA PHE A 211 -40.61 11.53 0.52
C PHE A 211 -41.28 10.81 1.70
N LEU A 212 -40.74 9.66 2.11
CA LEU A 212 -41.28 8.89 3.22
C LEU A 212 -41.10 9.59 4.57
N GLU A 213 -40.01 10.33 4.76
CA GLU A 213 -39.80 11.15 5.96
C GLU A 213 -40.85 12.26 6.06
N GLU A 214 -41.11 12.95 4.95
CA GLU A 214 -42.15 14.00 4.88
C GLU A 214 -43.53 13.42 5.16
N ARG A 215 -43.84 12.23 4.62
CA ARG A 215 -45.08 11.52 4.94
C ARG A 215 -45.22 11.15 6.41
N CYS A 216 -44.13 10.70 7.00
CA CYS A 216 -44.11 10.39 8.46
C CYS A 216 -44.38 11.67 9.29
N ARG A 217 -43.87 12.82 8.87
CA ARG A 217 -44.11 14.12 9.54
C ARG A 217 -45.56 14.60 9.39
N THR A 218 -46.08 14.58 8.16
CA THR A 218 -47.46 15.06 7.87
C THR A 218 -48.52 14.21 8.56
N GLU A 219 -48.33 12.91 8.62
CA GLU A 219 -49.27 11.99 9.28
C GLU A 219 -48.95 11.79 10.78
N ASN A 220 -48.06 12.58 11.38
CA ASN A 220 -47.64 12.50 12.79
C ASN A 220 -47.37 11.06 13.22
N THR A 221 -46.63 10.31 12.40
CA THR A 221 -46.35 8.89 12.62
C THR A 221 -45.53 8.67 13.88
N VAL A 222 -46.09 7.96 14.88
CA VAL A 222 -45.34 7.58 16.06
C VAL A 222 -44.52 6.35 15.75
N PHE A 223 -43.19 6.47 15.88
CA PHE A 223 -42.26 5.35 15.67
C PHE A 223 -42.30 4.44 16.88
N VAL A 224 -42.63 3.18 16.66
CA VAL A 224 -42.64 2.13 17.68
C VAL A 224 -41.51 1.15 17.47
N HIS A 225 -40.80 0.82 18.57
CA HIS A 225 -39.66 -0.11 18.56
C HIS A 225 -39.95 -1.27 19.57
N GLY A 226 -39.34 -2.42 19.29
CA GLY A 226 -39.42 -3.59 20.15
C GLY A 226 -40.33 -4.71 19.64
N ARG A 227 -40.21 -5.90 20.30
CA ARG A 227 -41.01 -7.09 19.95
C ARG A 227 -42.49 -6.90 20.37
N GLY A 228 -43.41 -7.36 19.50
CA GLY A 228 -44.84 -7.34 19.77
C GLY A 228 -45.56 -6.02 19.43
N LYS A 229 -44.87 -4.96 19.08
CA LYS A 229 -45.48 -3.69 18.67
C LYS A 229 -45.69 -3.67 17.14
N ARG A 230 -46.91 -3.35 16.70
CA ARG A 230 -47.26 -3.24 15.27
C ARG A 230 -46.83 -1.89 14.74
N LYS A 231 -45.84 -1.90 13.82
CA LYS A 231 -45.38 -0.68 13.13
C LYS A 231 -46.43 -0.18 12.15
N SER A 232 -46.57 1.14 12.05
CA SER A 232 -47.40 1.78 11.02
C SER A 232 -46.86 1.46 9.60
N ARG A 233 -47.68 1.71 8.59
CA ARG A 233 -47.28 1.53 7.18
C ARG A 233 -46.11 2.44 6.83
N ASN A 234 -46.21 3.73 7.12
CA ASN A 234 -45.14 4.70 6.85
C ASN A 234 -43.82 4.32 7.52
N GLN A 235 -43.85 3.92 8.79
CA GLN A 235 -42.65 3.47 9.50
C GLN A 235 -41.98 2.25 8.84
N ARG A 236 -42.77 1.28 8.36
CA ARG A 236 -42.22 0.08 7.68
C ARG A 236 -41.51 0.42 6.40
N TYR A 237 -42.13 1.27 5.53
CA TYR A 237 -41.50 1.70 4.29
C TYR A 237 -40.29 2.59 4.53
N PHE A 238 -40.39 3.55 5.45
CA PHE A 238 -39.27 4.41 5.81
C PHE A 238 -38.05 3.60 6.28
N GLU A 239 -38.23 2.70 7.24
CA GLU A 239 -37.15 1.85 7.75
C GLU A 239 -36.59 0.91 6.66
N LEU A 240 -37.42 0.42 5.74
CA LEU A 240 -37.01 -0.44 4.64
C LEU A 240 -36.11 0.32 3.64
N PHE A 241 -36.59 1.48 3.17
CA PHE A 241 -35.85 2.27 2.18
C PHE A 241 -34.62 2.93 2.78
N HIS A 242 -34.67 3.38 4.03
CA HIS A 242 -33.50 3.85 4.76
C HIS A 242 -32.43 2.76 4.87
N LYS A 243 -32.81 1.53 5.15
CA LYS A 243 -31.89 0.39 5.19
C LYS A 243 -31.32 0.05 3.81
N PHE A 244 -32.09 0.23 2.73
CA PHE A 244 -31.57 0.07 1.37
C PHE A 244 -30.54 1.17 1.05
N LEU A 245 -30.81 2.40 1.42
CA LEU A 245 -29.92 3.54 1.23
C LEU A 245 -28.61 3.36 1.99
N GLU A 246 -28.65 3.02 3.28
CA GLU A 246 -27.45 2.73 4.08
C GLU A 246 -26.61 1.63 3.42
N ARG A 247 -27.26 0.59 2.93
CA ARG A 247 -26.55 -0.55 2.34
C ARG A 247 -25.99 -0.22 0.96
N GLN A 248 -26.69 0.58 0.16
CA GLN A 248 -26.19 1.05 -1.13
C GLN A 248 -24.96 1.96 -0.92
N THR A 249 -25.00 2.87 0.03
CA THR A 249 -23.85 3.72 0.37
C THR A 249 -22.62 2.88 0.74
N ILE A 250 -22.81 1.76 1.45
CA ILE A 250 -21.72 0.83 1.75
C ILE A 250 -21.19 0.16 0.48
N TYR A 251 -22.06 -0.25 -0.46
CA TYR A 251 -21.63 -0.85 -1.73
C TYR A 251 -20.91 0.15 -2.62
N ASP A 252 -21.37 1.41 -2.67
CA ASP A 252 -20.71 2.48 -3.41
C ASP A 252 -19.30 2.74 -2.84
N TRP A 253 -19.17 2.76 -1.51
CA TRP A 253 -17.86 2.86 -0.84
C TRP A 253 -16.96 1.67 -1.17
N HIS A 254 -17.47 0.44 -1.16
CA HIS A 254 -16.72 -0.73 -1.57
C HIS A 254 -16.24 -0.62 -3.01
N THR A 255 -17.13 -0.17 -3.90
CA THR A 255 -16.83 -0.02 -5.34
C THR A 255 -15.75 1.03 -5.57
N ALA A 256 -15.82 2.17 -4.89
CA ALA A 256 -14.78 3.19 -4.90
C ALA A 256 -13.44 2.67 -4.36
N SER A 257 -13.48 1.88 -3.26
CA SER A 257 -12.27 1.33 -2.62
C SER A 257 -11.56 0.28 -3.47
N PHE A 258 -12.22 -0.37 -4.44
CA PHE A 258 -11.55 -1.34 -5.31
C PHE A 258 -10.52 -0.69 -6.24
N GLN A 259 -10.73 0.53 -6.70
CA GLN A 259 -9.77 1.23 -7.59
C GLN A 259 -9.29 0.35 -8.76
N GLY A 260 -10.19 -0.41 -9.37
CA GLY A 260 -9.88 -1.37 -10.45
C GLY A 260 -9.45 -2.76 -9.99
N ARG A 261 -9.08 -2.95 -8.72
CA ARG A 261 -8.68 -4.25 -8.14
C ARG A 261 -9.85 -5.21 -7.98
N ASN A 262 -9.54 -6.51 -7.87
CA ASN A 262 -10.54 -7.55 -7.61
C ASN A 262 -10.86 -7.77 -6.14
N ASN A 263 -10.04 -7.27 -5.24
CA ASN A 263 -10.21 -7.36 -3.79
C ASN A 263 -9.40 -6.27 -3.07
N TYR A 264 -9.75 -6.06 -1.82
CA TYR A 264 -8.97 -5.23 -0.89
C TYR A 264 -9.21 -5.71 0.55
N CYS A 265 -8.41 -5.20 1.50
CA CYS A 265 -8.55 -5.49 2.93
C CYS A 265 -9.41 -4.40 3.60
N LYS A 266 -10.45 -4.79 4.35
CA LYS A 266 -11.36 -3.83 5.01
C LYS A 266 -10.67 -2.99 6.09
N THR A 267 -9.64 -3.55 6.76
CA THR A 267 -8.88 -2.85 7.80
C THR A 267 -7.73 -2.00 7.24
N ASP A 268 -7.39 -2.23 5.98
CA ASP A 268 -6.40 -1.46 5.22
C ASP A 268 -6.84 -1.43 3.75
N PRO A 269 -7.66 -0.44 3.35
CA PRO A 269 -8.25 -0.39 2.01
C PRO A 269 -7.24 -0.33 0.86
N ASP A 270 -6.01 0.11 1.11
CA ASP A 270 -4.96 0.18 0.11
C ASP A 270 -4.25 -1.15 -0.10
N ALA A 271 -4.31 -2.06 0.87
CA ALA A 271 -3.71 -3.38 0.76
C ALA A 271 -4.55 -4.32 -0.12
N THR A 272 -3.86 -5.05 -1.00
CA THR A 272 -4.45 -6.09 -1.85
C THR A 272 -4.09 -7.48 -1.34
N PHE A 273 -5.03 -8.43 -1.38
CA PHE A 273 -4.73 -9.81 -1.01
C PHE A 273 -3.90 -10.50 -2.10
N MET A 274 -2.72 -10.95 -1.72
CA MET A 274 -1.75 -11.60 -2.60
C MET A 274 -1.02 -12.75 -1.91
N HIS A 275 -0.38 -13.62 -2.69
CA HIS A 275 0.53 -14.63 -2.16
C HIS A 275 1.86 -13.97 -1.81
N MET A 276 2.34 -14.19 -0.58
CA MET A 276 3.66 -13.74 -0.17
C MET A 276 4.75 -14.64 -0.74
N LYS A 277 5.96 -14.10 -1.00
CA LYS A 277 7.12 -14.91 -1.40
C LYS A 277 7.48 -15.93 -0.31
N ASP A 278 7.46 -15.51 0.96
CA ASP A 278 7.75 -16.35 2.12
C ASP A 278 6.48 -16.93 2.73
N ASP A 279 5.92 -17.96 2.10
CA ASP A 279 4.87 -18.76 2.71
C ASP A 279 5.47 -19.91 3.52
N HIS A 280 5.84 -19.61 4.77
CA HIS A 280 6.43 -20.59 5.69
C HIS A 280 5.54 -21.81 5.95
N MET A 281 4.21 -21.62 5.84
CA MET A 281 3.23 -22.69 6.03
C MET A 281 2.96 -23.50 4.77
N ARG A 282 3.43 -23.02 3.60
CA ARG A 282 3.20 -23.63 2.27
C ARG A 282 1.74 -23.96 1.98
N ASN A 283 0.83 -23.16 2.51
CA ASN A 283 -0.62 -23.37 2.39
C ASN A 283 -1.27 -22.45 1.34
N ALA A 284 -0.46 -21.72 0.58
CA ALA A 284 -0.89 -20.76 -0.43
C ALA A 284 -1.90 -19.72 0.09
N GLN A 285 -1.82 -19.37 1.38
CA GLN A 285 -2.72 -18.41 1.99
C GLN A 285 -2.51 -17.02 1.41
N LEU A 286 -3.61 -16.39 1.01
CA LEU A 286 -3.61 -14.98 0.63
C LEU A 286 -3.51 -14.10 1.88
N LYS A 287 -2.62 -13.12 1.84
CA LYS A 287 -2.46 -12.13 2.88
C LYS A 287 -2.60 -10.71 2.30
N PRO A 288 -3.13 -9.74 3.08
CA PRO A 288 -3.14 -8.37 2.63
C PRO A 288 -1.69 -7.86 2.55
N GLY A 289 -1.36 -7.18 1.48
CA GLY A 289 0.01 -6.71 1.27
C GLY A 289 0.14 -5.74 0.12
N TYR A 290 1.37 -5.32 -0.07
CA TYR A 290 1.83 -4.38 -1.09
C TYR A 290 2.91 -5.03 -1.92
N ASN A 291 2.94 -4.70 -3.20
CA ASN A 291 4.00 -5.09 -4.12
C ASN A 291 4.97 -3.91 -4.25
N VAL A 292 6.16 -4.07 -3.69
CA VAL A 292 7.21 -3.04 -3.70
C VAL A 292 8.17 -3.35 -4.82
N GLN A 293 8.36 -2.40 -5.73
CA GLN A 293 9.32 -2.48 -6.82
C GLN A 293 10.55 -1.67 -6.45
N ILE A 294 11.73 -2.22 -6.71
CA ILE A 294 13.03 -1.60 -6.42
C ILE A 294 13.87 -1.64 -7.68
N ALA A 295 14.51 -0.53 -8.01
CA ALA A 295 15.50 -0.43 -9.07
C ALA A 295 16.88 -0.18 -8.47
N VAL A 296 17.86 -0.92 -8.95
CA VAL A 296 19.26 -0.88 -8.45
C VAL A 296 20.21 -0.60 -9.59
N ASP A 297 21.18 0.28 -9.36
CA ASP A 297 22.35 0.53 -10.20
C ASP A 297 23.59 0.62 -9.30
N SER A 298 24.67 -0.07 -9.66
CA SER A 298 25.96 -0.04 -8.94
C SER A 298 25.82 -0.30 -7.42
N GLU A 299 24.94 -1.25 -7.04
CA GLU A 299 24.62 -1.63 -5.65
C GLU A 299 23.77 -0.61 -4.87
N TYR A 300 23.42 0.55 -5.48
CA TYR A 300 22.54 1.55 -4.87
C TYR A 300 21.09 1.41 -5.34
N ILE A 301 20.14 1.63 -4.44
CA ILE A 301 18.73 1.74 -4.80
C ILE A 301 18.52 3.12 -5.44
N VAL A 302 18.17 3.14 -6.72
CA VAL A 302 17.95 4.37 -7.50
C VAL A 302 16.49 4.73 -7.68
N ALA A 303 15.58 3.77 -7.49
CA ALA A 303 14.13 4.02 -7.43
C ALA A 303 13.45 2.96 -6.57
N ALA A 304 12.36 3.36 -5.92
CA ALA A 304 11.45 2.46 -5.21
C ALA A 304 10.03 2.98 -5.37
N ASP A 305 9.07 2.07 -5.58
CA ASP A 305 7.66 2.42 -5.68
C ASP A 305 6.78 1.29 -5.11
N ILE A 306 5.55 1.62 -4.72
CA ILE A 306 4.61 0.70 -4.07
C ILE A 306 3.38 0.54 -4.94
N PHE A 307 3.09 -0.71 -5.32
CA PHE A 307 1.96 -1.06 -6.16
C PHE A 307 0.93 -1.89 -5.40
N GLN A 308 -0.32 -1.68 -5.75
CA GLN A 308 -1.44 -2.49 -5.27
C GLN A 308 -1.65 -3.74 -6.13
N ASP A 309 -1.01 -3.80 -7.30
CA ASP A 309 -1.06 -4.93 -8.20
C ASP A 309 -0.24 -6.10 -7.65
N ARG A 310 -0.86 -7.27 -7.61
CA ARG A 310 -0.22 -8.50 -7.10
C ARG A 310 0.73 -9.18 -8.10
N ASN A 311 0.69 -8.78 -9.37
CA ASN A 311 1.52 -9.34 -10.45
C ASN A 311 2.50 -8.29 -10.95
N ASP A 312 3.76 -8.68 -11.05
CA ASP A 312 4.86 -7.81 -11.49
C ASP A 312 4.73 -7.38 -12.95
N VAL A 313 4.01 -8.16 -13.76
CA VAL A 313 3.69 -7.85 -15.17
C VAL A 313 3.12 -6.43 -15.36
N TRP A 314 2.25 -6.01 -14.44
CA TRP A 314 1.56 -4.72 -14.53
C TRP A 314 2.34 -3.56 -13.91
N THR A 315 3.41 -3.85 -13.17
CA THR A 315 4.15 -2.83 -12.42
C THR A 315 5.32 -2.24 -13.19
N LEU A 316 5.92 -2.98 -14.13
CA LEU A 316 7.16 -2.57 -14.80
C LEU A 316 7.00 -1.24 -15.55
N VAL A 317 6.01 -1.12 -16.42
CA VAL A 317 5.84 0.09 -17.25
C VAL A 317 5.49 1.32 -16.40
N PRO A 318 4.54 1.27 -15.45
CA PRO A 318 4.32 2.37 -14.53
C PRO A 318 5.57 2.74 -13.72
N PHE A 319 6.29 1.75 -13.21
CA PHE A 319 7.50 1.98 -12.42
C PHE A 319 8.60 2.68 -13.23
N LEU A 320 8.85 2.22 -14.46
CA LEU A 320 9.80 2.89 -15.35
C LEU A 320 9.41 4.35 -15.65
N LYS A 321 8.11 4.63 -15.83
CA LYS A 321 7.62 6.00 -16.03
C LYS A 321 7.80 6.87 -14.78
N THR A 322 7.56 6.34 -13.59
CA THR A 322 7.82 7.05 -12.32
C THR A 322 9.32 7.34 -12.18
N MET A 323 10.16 6.35 -12.48
CA MET A 323 11.61 6.50 -12.44
C MET A 323 12.09 7.57 -13.42
N GLU A 324 11.64 7.54 -14.67
CA GLU A 324 11.98 8.54 -15.69
C GLU A 324 11.56 9.96 -15.34
N LYS A 325 10.43 10.11 -14.66
CA LYS A 325 9.93 11.41 -14.19
C LYS A 325 10.82 12.01 -13.10
N ASN A 326 11.42 11.18 -12.26
CA ASN A 326 12.16 11.60 -11.08
C ASN A 326 13.68 11.61 -11.28
N LEU A 327 14.18 10.81 -12.24
CA LEU A 327 15.58 10.83 -12.69
C LEU A 327 15.65 11.66 -13.97
N ASP A 328 16.58 12.61 -14.07
CA ASP A 328 16.74 13.44 -15.24
C ASP A 328 17.35 12.68 -16.46
N PHE A 329 17.46 11.36 -16.36
CA PHE A 329 18.02 10.49 -17.39
C PHE A 329 17.25 9.16 -17.50
N ARG A 330 17.53 8.42 -18.57
CA ARG A 330 16.96 7.10 -18.84
C ARG A 330 18.08 6.09 -19.04
N TYR A 331 17.96 4.93 -18.38
CA TYR A 331 18.91 3.84 -18.56
C TYR A 331 18.83 3.25 -19.95
N PRO A 332 19.97 3.00 -20.63
CA PRO A 332 20.00 2.33 -21.94
C PRO A 332 19.47 0.90 -21.90
N SER A 333 19.61 0.20 -20.78
CA SER A 333 19.15 -1.17 -20.63
C SER A 333 18.46 -1.43 -19.29
N VAL A 334 17.49 -2.36 -19.33
CA VAL A 334 16.68 -2.77 -18.19
C VAL A 334 16.76 -4.28 -18.03
N THR A 335 17.17 -4.73 -16.84
CA THR A 335 17.22 -6.15 -16.46
C THR A 335 16.14 -6.43 -15.43
N ALA A 336 15.28 -7.43 -15.69
CA ALA A 336 14.26 -7.87 -14.77
C ALA A 336 14.05 -9.38 -14.86
N ASP A 337 13.38 -9.95 -13.86
CA ASP A 337 13.10 -11.37 -13.84
C ASP A 337 11.95 -11.76 -14.80
N SER A 338 11.65 -13.06 -14.88
CA SER A 338 10.59 -13.58 -15.76
C SER A 338 9.17 -13.17 -15.36
N GLY A 339 8.97 -12.67 -14.15
CA GLY A 339 7.68 -12.18 -13.65
C GLY A 339 7.20 -10.92 -14.36
N TYR A 340 8.13 -10.19 -14.99
CA TYR A 340 7.83 -8.94 -15.70
C TYR A 340 7.59 -9.12 -17.21
N GLU A 341 7.74 -10.35 -17.73
CA GLU A 341 7.59 -10.61 -19.15
C GLU A 341 6.16 -10.33 -19.61
N SER A 342 6.02 -9.36 -20.53
CA SER A 342 4.77 -9.07 -21.23
C SER A 342 5.04 -8.40 -22.57
N GLU A 343 4.10 -8.53 -23.50
CA GLU A 343 4.16 -7.84 -24.78
C GLU A 343 4.14 -6.32 -24.60
N GLU A 344 3.35 -5.83 -23.63
CA GLU A 344 3.28 -4.42 -23.29
C GLU A 344 4.63 -3.89 -22.80
N ALA A 345 5.31 -4.62 -21.92
CA ALA A 345 6.64 -4.26 -21.43
C ALA A 345 7.66 -4.17 -22.57
N TYR A 346 7.71 -5.17 -23.45
CA TYR A 346 8.64 -5.14 -24.60
C TYR A 346 8.30 -4.04 -25.58
N THR A 347 7.03 -3.79 -25.85
CA THR A 347 6.57 -2.72 -26.73
C THR A 347 6.96 -1.35 -26.18
N TYR A 348 6.74 -1.13 -24.88
CA TYR A 348 7.16 0.10 -24.22
C TYR A 348 8.67 0.29 -24.29
N LEU A 349 9.47 -0.71 -23.86
CA LEU A 349 10.92 -0.61 -23.86
C LEU A 349 11.50 -0.34 -25.26
N ARG A 350 10.94 -0.98 -26.29
CA ARG A 350 11.31 -0.70 -27.68
C ARG A 350 10.96 0.73 -28.12
N SER A 351 9.77 1.21 -27.74
CA SER A 351 9.31 2.56 -28.08
C SER A 351 10.21 3.65 -27.52
N VAL A 352 10.75 3.43 -26.32
CA VAL A 352 11.68 4.35 -25.64
C VAL A 352 13.16 4.03 -25.90
N LYS A 353 13.45 3.07 -26.79
CA LYS A 353 14.81 2.64 -27.19
C LYS A 353 15.66 2.08 -26.03
N GLN A 354 15.03 1.48 -25.02
CA GLN A 354 15.70 0.74 -23.96
C GLN A 354 15.86 -0.73 -24.36
N LYS A 355 17.02 -1.31 -24.06
CA LYS A 355 17.30 -2.72 -24.36
C LYS A 355 16.78 -3.60 -23.22
N PRO A 356 15.79 -4.48 -23.47
CA PRO A 356 15.27 -5.38 -22.42
C PRO A 356 16.17 -6.59 -22.23
N TYR A 357 16.51 -6.88 -20.98
CA TYR A 357 17.10 -8.13 -20.52
C TYR A 357 16.13 -8.81 -19.52
N ILE A 358 14.97 -9.21 -20.04
CA ILE A 358 13.93 -9.88 -19.27
C ILE A 358 13.97 -11.36 -19.59
N LYS A 359 14.10 -12.22 -18.56
CA LYS A 359 14.14 -13.67 -18.74
C LYS A 359 12.76 -14.16 -19.21
N PRO A 360 12.65 -14.90 -20.34
CA PRO A 360 11.36 -15.47 -20.76
C PRO A 360 10.80 -16.45 -19.74
N GLN A 361 9.50 -16.37 -19.46
CA GLN A 361 8.79 -17.27 -18.53
C GLN A 361 8.90 -18.76 -18.92
N THR A 362 9.01 -18.98 -20.21
CA THR A 362 9.13 -20.33 -20.78
C THR A 362 10.55 -20.85 -20.86
N TYR A 363 11.57 -20.03 -20.54
CA TYR A 363 13.00 -20.36 -20.72
C TYR A 363 13.40 -21.71 -20.11
N GLU A 364 13.00 -21.99 -18.87
CA GLU A 364 13.30 -23.28 -18.22
C GLU A 364 12.44 -24.42 -18.75
N LYS A 365 11.25 -24.11 -19.27
CA LYS A 365 10.35 -25.11 -19.88
C LYS A 365 10.90 -25.54 -21.25
N TRP A 366 11.49 -24.66 -22.03
CA TRP A 366 12.09 -24.97 -23.34
C TRP A 366 13.19 -26.04 -23.25
N LYS A 367 13.87 -26.17 -22.11
CA LYS A 367 14.89 -27.20 -21.88
C LYS A 367 14.27 -28.61 -21.73
N LYS A 368 13.03 -28.71 -21.31
CA LYS A 368 12.35 -29.98 -21.05
C LYS A 368 11.88 -30.67 -22.36
N ARG A 369 12.16 -31.96 -22.50
CA ARG A 369 11.72 -32.76 -23.66
C ARG A 369 10.20 -32.76 -23.83
N SER A 370 9.43 -32.86 -22.74
CA SER A 370 7.96 -32.80 -22.78
C SER A 370 7.43 -31.49 -23.34
N PHE A 371 8.06 -30.37 -23.07
CA PHE A 371 7.66 -29.08 -23.62
C PHE A 371 7.98 -28.97 -25.13
N LYS A 372 9.15 -29.50 -25.56
CA LYS A 372 9.54 -29.52 -26.96
C LYS A 372 8.68 -30.40 -27.82
N GLN A 373 8.07 -31.44 -27.23
CA GLN A 373 7.17 -32.39 -27.90
C GLN A 373 5.68 -32.08 -27.75
N ASP A 374 5.35 -30.99 -27.08
CA ASP A 374 3.97 -30.57 -26.84
C ASP A 374 3.34 -30.10 -28.16
N ILE A 375 2.42 -30.89 -28.66
CA ILE A 375 1.70 -30.68 -29.93
C ILE A 375 0.81 -29.43 -29.90
N SER A 376 0.44 -28.93 -28.72
CA SER A 376 -0.33 -27.69 -28.56
C SER A 376 0.47 -26.42 -28.84
N LYS A 377 1.78 -26.56 -29.01
CA LYS A 377 2.67 -25.43 -29.31
C LYS A 377 2.67 -25.12 -30.79
N ARG A 378 2.51 -23.82 -31.10
CA ARG A 378 2.53 -23.30 -32.46
C ARG A 378 3.74 -23.80 -33.28
N GLU A 379 4.90 -23.91 -32.64
CA GLU A 379 6.15 -24.38 -33.24
C GLU A 379 6.10 -25.86 -33.68
N ASN A 380 5.23 -26.63 -33.08
CA ASN A 380 5.03 -28.08 -33.36
C ASN A 380 3.79 -28.33 -34.22
N MET A 381 3.08 -27.29 -34.65
CA MET A 381 1.95 -27.39 -35.59
C MET A 381 2.43 -27.31 -37.04
N GLY A 382 1.75 -28.03 -37.92
CA GLY A 382 1.96 -27.85 -39.36
C GLY A 382 1.41 -26.48 -39.79
N TYR A 383 2.25 -25.66 -40.44
CA TYR A 383 1.85 -24.36 -40.98
C TYR A 383 1.70 -24.42 -42.48
N ASP A 384 0.56 -24.00 -43.00
CA ASP A 384 0.31 -23.84 -44.43
C ASP A 384 0.35 -22.35 -44.82
N GLU A 385 1.41 -21.97 -45.57
CA GLU A 385 1.61 -20.60 -46.05
C GLU A 385 0.52 -20.11 -47.01
N LYS A 386 -0.13 -21.03 -47.76
CA LYS A 386 -1.12 -20.63 -48.76
C LYS A 386 -2.45 -20.22 -48.16
N THR A 387 -2.78 -20.83 -47.04
CA THR A 387 -4.05 -20.59 -46.33
C THR A 387 -3.86 -19.79 -45.02
N ASP A 388 -2.61 -19.48 -44.65
CA ASP A 388 -2.24 -18.86 -43.35
C ASP A 388 -2.87 -19.62 -42.18
N THR A 389 -2.81 -20.94 -42.19
CA THR A 389 -3.45 -21.79 -41.18
C THR A 389 -2.44 -22.72 -40.50
N TYR A 390 -2.66 -22.92 -39.20
CA TYR A 390 -1.96 -23.94 -38.41
C TYR A 390 -2.79 -25.20 -38.26
N THR A 391 -2.20 -26.32 -38.57
CA THR A 391 -2.86 -27.64 -38.42
C THR A 391 -2.29 -28.37 -37.22
N LEU A 392 -3.15 -28.66 -36.22
CA LEU A 392 -2.79 -29.51 -35.09
C LEU A 392 -2.85 -30.96 -35.57
N SER A 393 -1.76 -31.71 -35.41
CA SER A 393 -1.74 -33.13 -35.76
C SER A 393 -2.68 -33.92 -34.80
N LEU A 394 -3.83 -34.34 -35.30
CA LEU A 394 -4.83 -35.08 -34.55
C LEU A 394 -4.42 -36.55 -34.22
N ILE A 395 -3.28 -37.01 -34.75
CA ILE A 395 -2.81 -38.42 -34.59
C ILE A 395 -2.44 -38.74 -33.13
N HIS A 396 -2.24 -37.73 -32.28
CA HIS A 396 -1.83 -37.89 -30.89
C HIS A 396 -2.87 -37.47 -29.86
N ILE A 397 -4.08 -37.11 -30.27
CA ILE A 397 -5.19 -36.92 -29.36
C ILE A 397 -5.80 -38.29 -29.10
N SER A 398 -5.25 -39.06 -28.16
CA SER A 398 -6.04 -40.10 -27.51
C SER A 398 -7.15 -39.39 -26.74
N GLU A 399 -8.41 -39.62 -27.12
CA GLU A 399 -9.54 -39.24 -26.29
C GLU A 399 -9.27 -39.77 -24.88
N PRO A 400 -9.44 -38.91 -23.83
CA PRO A 400 -9.45 -39.46 -22.50
C PRO A 400 -10.56 -40.50 -22.46
N THR A 401 -10.19 -41.76 -22.37
CA THR A 401 -11.13 -42.85 -22.07
C THR A 401 -11.94 -42.39 -20.88
N ARG A 402 -13.24 -42.14 -21.07
CA ARG A 402 -14.18 -41.98 -19.98
C ARG A 402 -13.99 -43.23 -19.11
N LEU A 403 -13.41 -43.02 -17.94
CA LEU A 403 -13.57 -43.96 -16.84
C LEU A 403 -15.05 -43.89 -16.48
N ASP A 404 -15.81 -44.83 -16.96
CA ASP A 404 -17.16 -45.10 -16.49
C ASP A 404 -17.03 -45.31 -14.97
N VAL A 405 -17.62 -44.39 -14.23
CA VAL A 405 -17.82 -44.54 -12.80
C VAL A 405 -18.85 -45.59 -12.59
N ILE A 406 -18.44 -46.74 -12.05
CA ILE A 406 -19.32 -47.67 -11.37
C ILE A 406 -19.55 -47.19 -9.95
#